data_0413dba14dff433b7e639f94b905b2c6
#
_entry.id   0413dba14dff433b7e639f94b905b2c6
#
_cell.length_a   1.000
_cell.length_b   1.000
_cell.length_c   1.000
_cell.angle_alpha   90.00
_cell.angle_beta   90.00
_cell.angle_gamma   90.00
#
_symmetry.space_group_name_H-M   'P 1'
#
loop_
_entity.id
_entity.type
_entity.pdbx_description
1 polymer ?
#
loop_
_entity_poly.entity_id
_entity_poly.type
_entity_poly.pdbx_seq_one_letter_code
_entity_poly.pdbx_strand_id
1 'polypeptide(L)'
;MVSDDREQICDFIFENEYISEYGSFIKRTPANVYIQALEDSEIIKFHYDHVQAFYEKYPALQKFGRLIAEKFLLDTFNRSTSLLFMSPEDRYNELITSKPQLLQRVPQYMIASFIGVTPEALSRIRKRMTYQTI
;
A
#
# COMPACT_ATOMS: atom_id res chain seq x y z
N MET A 1 -13.43 0.51 19.99
CA MET A 1 -12.40 1.07 20.88
C MET A 1 -11.38 -0.01 21.14
N VAL A 2 -10.35 -0.11 20.31
CA VAL A 2 -9.17 -0.94 20.55
C VAL A 2 -7.98 -0.07 20.20
N SER A 3 -7.42 0.60 21.19
CA SER A 3 -6.08 1.14 21.11
C SER A 3 -5.11 0.01 21.46
N ASP A 4 -4.85 -0.86 20.51
CA ASP A 4 -3.62 -1.64 20.53
C ASP A 4 -2.60 -0.74 19.83
N ASP A 5 -1.56 -0.29 20.52
CA ASP A 5 -0.50 0.62 20.01
C ASP A 5 0.35 0.01 18.88
N ARG A 6 -0.24 -0.88 18.09
CA ARG A 6 0.43 -1.51 16.95
C ARG A 6 0.15 -0.72 15.68
N GLU A 7 1.20 -0.20 15.12
CA GLU A 7 1.16 0.38 13.79
C GLU A 7 0.76 -0.69 12.76
N GLN A 8 -0.29 -0.38 12.00
CA GLN A 8 -0.75 -1.23 10.91
C GLN A 8 -0.23 -0.69 9.59
N ILE A 9 0.55 -1.48 8.88
CA ILE A 9 1.02 -1.12 7.55
C ILE A 9 -0.13 -1.27 6.55
N CYS A 10 -0.43 -0.18 5.85
CA CYS A 10 -1.50 -0.14 4.86
C CYS A 10 -1.01 -0.52 3.46
N ASP A 11 0.16 -0.02 3.05
CA ASP A 11 0.77 -0.32 1.75
C ASP A 11 2.29 -0.10 1.77
N PHE A 12 2.95 -0.62 0.73
CA PHE A 12 4.35 -0.36 0.38
C PHE A 12 4.40 0.23 -1.02
N ILE A 13 5.05 1.38 -1.14
CA ILE A 13 5.15 2.14 -2.38
C ILE A 13 6.62 2.18 -2.81
N PHE A 14 6.86 1.93 -4.08
CA PHE A 14 8.18 1.93 -4.69
C PHE A 14 8.33 3.05 -5.72
N GLU A 15 9.47 3.08 -6.36
CA GLU A 15 9.81 4.09 -7.36
C GLU A 15 8.77 4.11 -8.50
N ASN A 16 8.44 5.31 -8.96
CA ASN A 16 7.46 5.59 -10.01
C ASN A 16 6.01 5.19 -9.68
N GLU A 17 5.69 4.99 -8.40
CA GLU A 17 4.34 4.77 -7.92
C GLU A 17 3.75 6.04 -7.30
N TYR A 18 2.42 6.12 -7.26
CA TYR A 18 1.68 7.20 -6.60
C TYR A 18 1.28 6.75 -5.19
N ILE A 19 1.40 7.67 -4.22
CA ILE A 19 0.97 7.45 -2.85
C ILE A 19 0.03 8.57 -2.41
N SER A 20 -1.10 8.19 -1.83
CA SER A 20 -2.03 9.12 -1.19
C SER A 20 -2.94 8.38 -0.22
N GLU A 21 -3.28 9.01 0.90
CA GLU A 21 -4.55 8.70 1.56
C GLU A 21 -5.65 9.47 0.78
N TYR A 22 -6.17 8.79 -0.25
CA TYR A 22 -7.00 9.42 -1.27
C TYR A 22 -8.31 10.00 -0.71
N GLY A 23 -8.83 9.39 0.35
CA GLY A 23 -10.03 9.89 1.02
C GLY A 23 -9.82 11.26 1.65
N SER A 24 -8.73 11.48 2.36
CA SER A 24 -8.40 12.78 2.95
C SER A 24 -8.02 13.81 1.89
N PHE A 25 -7.32 13.38 0.83
CA PHE A 25 -6.99 14.25 -0.30
C PHE A 25 -8.25 14.84 -0.93
N ILE A 26 -9.26 14.01 -1.23
CA ILE A 26 -10.52 14.45 -1.83
C ILE A 26 -11.38 15.26 -0.86
N LYS A 27 -11.49 14.84 0.40
CA LYS A 27 -12.28 15.53 1.42
C LYS A 27 -11.61 16.80 1.95
N ARG A 28 -10.32 16.96 1.70
CA ARG A 28 -9.47 18.04 2.23
C ARG A 28 -9.46 18.06 3.76
N THR A 29 -9.45 16.88 4.36
CA THR A 29 -9.40 16.65 5.82
C THR A 29 -8.06 16.04 6.21
N PRO A 30 -7.62 16.16 7.47
CA PRO A 30 -6.44 15.46 7.95
C PRO A 30 -6.53 13.95 7.70
N ALA A 31 -5.42 13.33 7.32
CA ALA A 31 -5.32 11.89 7.14
C ALA A 31 -5.24 11.16 8.48
N ASN A 32 -5.77 9.93 8.53
CA ASN A 32 -5.64 9.03 9.67
C ASN A 32 -4.41 8.10 9.57
N VAL A 33 -3.62 8.27 8.51
CA VAL A 33 -2.40 7.52 8.27
C VAL A 33 -1.26 8.48 8.03
N TYR A 34 -0.03 8.03 8.23
CA TYR A 34 1.18 8.77 7.86
C TYR A 34 1.96 7.98 6.81
N ILE A 35 2.84 8.69 6.12
CA ILE A 35 3.73 8.14 5.11
C ILE A 35 5.15 8.25 5.65
N GLN A 36 5.88 7.14 5.64
CA GLN A 36 7.25 7.07 6.10
C GLN A 36 8.16 6.56 4.98
N ALA A 37 9.25 7.30 4.70
CA ALA A 37 10.32 6.80 3.86
C ALA A 37 11.16 5.80 4.66
N LEU A 38 11.41 4.62 4.09
CA LEU A 38 12.29 3.59 4.68
C LEU A 38 13.73 3.71 4.17
N GLU A 39 13.93 4.44 3.09
CA GLU A 39 15.20 4.68 2.41
C GLU A 39 15.29 6.15 2.01
N ASP A 40 16.47 6.65 1.70
CA ASP A 40 16.64 7.98 1.13
C ASP A 40 15.84 8.09 -0.16
N SER A 41 14.92 9.05 -0.23
CA SER A 41 13.91 9.12 -1.27
C SER A 41 13.70 10.54 -1.76
N GLU A 42 13.51 10.69 -3.06
CA GLU A 42 13.04 11.91 -3.69
C GLU A 42 11.55 11.77 -4.02
N ILE A 43 10.73 12.73 -3.56
CA ILE A 43 9.29 12.72 -3.76
C ILE A 43 8.80 14.01 -4.41
N ILE A 44 7.85 13.88 -5.33
CA ILE A 44 7.11 15.01 -5.90
C ILE A 44 5.77 15.12 -5.21
N LYS A 45 5.53 16.26 -4.56
CA LYS A 45 4.29 16.53 -3.81
C LYS A 45 3.31 17.34 -4.66
N PHE A 46 2.10 16.82 -4.79
CA PHE A 46 1.01 17.51 -5.44
C PHE A 46 -0.01 18.01 -4.41
N HIS A 47 -0.30 19.31 -4.44
CA HIS A 47 -1.36 19.90 -3.63
C HIS A 47 -2.69 19.82 -4.37
N TYR A 48 -3.80 19.58 -3.63
CA TYR A 48 -5.14 19.43 -4.22
C TYR A 48 -5.50 20.59 -5.17
N ASP A 49 -5.35 21.84 -4.71
CA ASP A 49 -5.73 23.01 -5.50
C ASP A 49 -4.91 23.14 -6.80
N HIS A 50 -3.63 22.77 -6.76
CA HIS A 50 -2.78 22.75 -7.95
C HIS A 50 -3.24 21.67 -8.94
N VAL A 51 -3.62 20.50 -8.45
CA VAL A 51 -4.14 19.42 -9.30
C VAL A 51 -5.43 19.85 -9.99
N GLN A 52 -6.36 20.51 -9.26
CA GLN A 52 -7.60 21.02 -9.85
C GLN A 52 -7.31 22.10 -10.91
N ALA A 53 -6.42 23.04 -10.62
CA ALA A 53 -6.03 24.08 -11.58
C ALA A 53 -5.39 23.49 -12.86
N PHE A 54 -4.63 22.38 -12.73
CA PHE A 54 -4.11 21.67 -13.90
C PHE A 54 -5.21 21.03 -14.73
N TYR A 55 -6.23 20.43 -14.10
CA TYR A 55 -7.36 19.85 -14.82
C TYR A 55 -8.18 20.91 -15.58
N GLU A 56 -8.37 22.08 -14.99
CA GLU A 56 -9.03 23.21 -15.66
C GLU A 56 -8.23 23.71 -16.85
N LYS A 57 -6.92 23.89 -16.66
CA LYS A 57 -6.03 24.41 -17.70
C LYS A 57 -5.76 23.42 -18.84
N TYR A 58 -5.71 22.12 -18.51
CA TYR A 58 -5.38 21.04 -19.44
C TYR A 58 -6.42 19.91 -19.36
N PRO A 59 -7.56 20.01 -20.05
CA PRO A 59 -8.63 19.03 -19.96
C PRO A 59 -8.21 17.59 -20.25
N ALA A 60 -7.19 17.37 -21.08
CA ALA A 60 -6.63 16.03 -21.34
C ALA A 60 -6.10 15.35 -20.08
N LEU A 61 -5.66 16.11 -19.06
CA LEU A 61 -5.20 15.56 -17.78
C LEU A 61 -6.34 15.02 -16.91
N GLN A 62 -7.60 15.38 -17.18
CA GLN A 62 -8.75 14.82 -16.46
C GLN A 62 -8.86 13.31 -16.67
N LYS A 63 -8.57 12.81 -17.88
CA LYS A 63 -8.51 11.37 -18.14
C LYS A 63 -7.44 10.68 -17.29
N PHE A 64 -6.28 11.30 -17.16
CA PHE A 64 -5.18 10.78 -16.33
C PHE A 64 -5.58 10.76 -14.85
N GLY A 65 -6.17 11.85 -14.34
CA GLY A 65 -6.68 11.91 -12.97
C GLY A 65 -7.73 10.85 -12.68
N ARG A 66 -8.65 10.60 -13.61
CA ARG A 66 -9.63 9.51 -13.50
C ARG A 66 -8.96 8.14 -13.40
N LEU A 67 -7.96 7.86 -14.24
CA LEU A 67 -7.23 6.59 -14.20
C LEU A 67 -6.50 6.37 -12.88
N ILE A 68 -5.93 7.44 -12.30
CA ILE A 68 -5.32 7.37 -10.95
C ILE A 68 -6.38 7.08 -9.89
N ALA A 69 -7.54 7.74 -9.94
CA ALA A 69 -8.64 7.49 -9.00
C ALA A 69 -9.17 6.06 -9.11
N GLU A 70 -9.34 5.54 -10.32
CA GLU A 70 -9.74 4.15 -10.58
C GLU A 70 -8.71 3.17 -10.01
N LYS A 71 -7.41 3.46 -10.17
CA LYS A 71 -6.34 2.65 -9.58
C LYS A 71 -6.44 2.61 -8.05
N PHE A 72 -6.54 3.75 -7.38
CA PHE A 72 -6.69 3.79 -5.92
C PHE A 72 -7.93 3.05 -5.43
N LEU A 73 -9.04 3.15 -6.15
CA LEU A 73 -10.27 2.41 -5.84
C LEU A 73 -10.04 0.90 -5.92
N LEU A 74 -9.44 0.44 -7.01
CA LEU A 74 -9.15 -0.99 -7.22
C LEU A 74 -8.15 -1.52 -6.18
N ASP A 75 -7.09 -0.78 -5.88
CA ASP A 75 -6.10 -1.19 -4.89
C ASP A 75 -6.75 -1.33 -3.50
N THR A 76 -7.60 -0.36 -3.12
CA THR A 76 -8.36 -0.41 -1.86
C THR A 76 -9.32 -1.59 -1.82
N PHE A 77 -10.07 -1.84 -2.90
CA PHE A 77 -10.99 -2.96 -3.02
C PHE A 77 -10.25 -4.30 -2.92
N ASN A 78 -9.18 -4.47 -3.69
CA ASN A 78 -8.36 -5.67 -3.67
C ASN A 78 -7.77 -5.92 -2.27
N ARG A 79 -7.29 -4.86 -1.62
CA ARG A 79 -6.77 -4.95 -0.25
C ARG A 79 -7.84 -5.42 0.73
N SER A 80 -9.04 -4.85 0.67
CA SER A 80 -10.16 -5.23 1.54
C SER A 80 -10.58 -6.67 1.30
N THR A 81 -10.69 -7.08 0.03
CA THR A 81 -11.05 -8.44 -0.37
C THR A 81 -9.99 -9.46 0.09
N SER A 82 -8.71 -9.13 -0.09
CA SER A 82 -7.59 -9.97 0.35
C SER A 82 -7.63 -10.22 1.86
N LEU A 83 -7.89 -9.20 2.66
CA LEU A 83 -7.98 -9.34 4.12
C LEU A 83 -9.19 -10.18 4.56
N LEU A 84 -10.30 -10.14 3.83
CA LEU A 84 -11.54 -10.84 4.18
C LEU A 84 -11.53 -12.32 3.74
N PHE A 85 -10.97 -12.63 2.58
CA PHE A 85 -11.19 -13.91 1.92
C PHE A 85 -9.92 -14.75 1.69
N MET A 86 -8.74 -14.15 1.75
CA MET A 86 -7.50 -14.87 1.49
C MET A 86 -6.86 -15.38 2.80
N SER A 87 -6.22 -16.55 2.73
CA SER A 87 -5.38 -17.01 3.83
C SER A 87 -4.12 -16.13 3.98
N PRO A 88 -3.49 -16.09 5.17
CA PRO A 88 -2.23 -15.39 5.35
C PRO A 88 -1.11 -15.85 4.40
N GLU A 89 -1.07 -17.14 4.08
CA GLU A 89 -0.14 -17.72 3.12
C GLU A 89 -0.37 -17.17 1.71
N ASP A 90 -1.63 -17.11 1.27
CA ASP A 90 -1.99 -16.60 -0.05
C ASP A 90 -1.67 -15.11 -0.16
N ARG A 91 -1.98 -14.33 0.88
CA ARG A 91 -1.63 -12.90 0.94
C ARG A 91 -0.11 -12.67 0.87
N TYR A 92 0.66 -13.51 1.56
CA TYR A 92 2.11 -13.43 1.49
C TYR A 92 2.62 -13.77 0.10
N ASN A 93 2.11 -14.85 -0.51
CA ASN A 93 2.50 -15.27 -1.85
C ASN A 93 2.16 -14.22 -2.91
N GLU A 94 0.95 -13.65 -2.87
CA GLU A 94 0.54 -12.56 -3.74
C GLU A 94 1.47 -11.35 -3.60
N LEU A 95 1.79 -10.97 -2.37
CA LEU A 95 2.66 -9.83 -2.08
C LEU A 95 4.06 -10.00 -2.66
N ILE A 96 4.72 -11.12 -2.44
CA ILE A 96 6.07 -11.36 -2.94
C ILE A 96 6.12 -11.58 -4.45
N THR A 97 5.02 -12.04 -5.04
CA THR A 97 4.91 -12.19 -6.49
C THR A 97 4.70 -10.83 -7.17
N SER A 98 3.87 -9.97 -6.59
CA SER A 98 3.59 -8.65 -7.15
C SER A 98 4.69 -7.62 -6.85
N LYS A 99 5.36 -7.72 -5.70
CA LYS A 99 6.41 -6.80 -5.24
C LYS A 99 7.64 -7.57 -4.73
N PRO A 100 8.38 -8.29 -5.59
CA PRO A 100 9.49 -9.17 -5.15
C PRO A 100 10.63 -8.42 -4.43
N GLN A 101 10.83 -7.14 -4.73
CA GLN A 101 11.82 -6.28 -4.06
C GLN A 101 11.54 -6.06 -2.57
N LEU A 102 10.30 -6.31 -2.10
CA LEU A 102 9.94 -6.21 -0.68
C LEU A 102 10.84 -7.04 0.23
N LEU A 103 11.17 -8.26 -0.19
CA LEU A 103 11.97 -9.18 0.62
C LEU A 103 13.37 -8.67 0.93
N GLN A 104 13.90 -7.78 0.10
CA GLN A 104 15.26 -7.23 0.25
C GLN A 104 15.27 -5.85 0.91
N ARG A 105 14.18 -5.08 0.77
CA ARG A 105 14.13 -3.65 1.12
C ARG A 105 13.27 -3.36 2.35
N VAL A 106 12.40 -4.28 2.76
CA VAL A 106 11.44 -4.04 3.84
C VAL A 106 11.67 -4.98 5.01
N PRO A 107 11.73 -4.49 6.26
CA PRO A 107 11.83 -5.33 7.45
C PRO A 107 10.68 -6.33 7.57
N GLN A 108 10.99 -7.55 8.01
CA GLN A 108 10.04 -8.65 8.08
C GLN A 108 8.82 -8.36 8.97
N TYR A 109 8.98 -7.60 10.05
CA TYR A 109 7.87 -7.23 10.93
C TYR A 109 6.85 -6.32 10.23
N MET A 110 7.29 -5.45 9.31
CA MET A 110 6.41 -4.63 8.50
C MET A 110 5.63 -5.48 7.49
N ILE A 111 6.27 -6.46 6.87
CA ILE A 111 5.60 -7.42 5.99
C ILE A 111 4.54 -8.21 6.77
N ALA A 112 4.87 -8.68 7.98
CA ALA A 112 3.92 -9.37 8.86
C ALA A 112 2.72 -8.47 9.19
N SER A 113 2.96 -7.21 9.57
CA SER A 113 1.90 -6.22 9.81
C SER A 113 1.02 -6.03 8.58
N PHE A 114 1.61 -5.88 7.40
CA PHE A 114 0.86 -5.72 6.16
C PHE A 114 -0.05 -6.92 5.87
N ILE A 115 0.44 -8.14 5.95
CA ILE A 115 -0.40 -9.33 5.70
C ILE A 115 -1.34 -9.68 6.87
N GLY A 116 -1.29 -8.94 7.99
CA GLY A 116 -2.19 -9.08 9.12
C GLY A 116 -1.86 -10.28 10.04
N VAL A 117 -0.56 -10.55 10.23
CA VAL A 117 -0.08 -11.61 11.13
C VAL A 117 1.05 -11.13 12.05
N THR A 118 1.41 -11.95 13.04
CA THR A 118 2.61 -11.66 13.85
C THR A 118 3.90 -12.05 13.10
N PRO A 119 5.06 -11.47 13.47
CA PRO A 119 6.35 -11.82 12.88
C PRO A 119 6.66 -13.33 12.99
N GLU A 120 6.27 -13.98 14.10
CA GLU A 120 6.46 -15.41 14.34
C GLU A 120 5.58 -16.25 13.39
N ALA A 121 4.34 -15.80 13.14
CA ALA A 121 3.46 -16.44 12.17
C ALA A 121 4.01 -16.32 10.74
N LEU A 122 4.51 -15.14 10.36
CA LEU A 122 5.18 -14.96 9.08
C LEU A 122 6.39 -15.86 8.92
N SER A 123 7.22 -15.99 9.95
CA SER A 123 8.37 -16.90 9.93
C SER A 123 7.95 -18.36 9.66
N ARG A 124 6.85 -18.82 10.28
CA ARG A 124 6.30 -20.17 10.03
C ARG A 124 5.76 -20.33 8.60
N ILE A 125 5.07 -19.30 8.07
CA ILE A 125 4.58 -19.30 6.68
C ILE A 125 5.76 -19.47 5.71
N ARG A 126 6.79 -18.64 5.84
CA ARG A 126 7.98 -18.70 4.98
C ARG A 126 8.67 -20.05 5.02
N LYS A 127 8.80 -20.64 6.21
CA LYS A 127 9.40 -21.96 6.39
C LYS A 127 8.62 -23.05 5.64
N ARG A 128 7.29 -23.06 5.75
CA ARG A 128 6.43 -24.02 5.03
C ARG A 128 6.56 -23.88 3.50
N MET A 129 6.55 -22.65 3.00
CA MET A 129 6.67 -22.40 1.55
C MET A 129 8.01 -22.87 0.98
N THR A 130 9.11 -22.71 1.73
CA THR A 130 10.42 -23.22 1.33
C THR A 130 10.46 -24.75 1.19
N TYR A 131 9.72 -25.48 2.04
CA TYR A 131 9.65 -26.95 1.97
C TYR A 131 8.71 -27.47 0.86
N GLN A 132 7.80 -26.65 0.34
CA GLN A 132 6.89 -27.05 -0.74
C GLN A 132 7.51 -26.88 -2.14
N THR A 133 8.64 -26.22 -2.25
CA THR A 133 9.34 -25.95 -3.51
C THR A 133 10.43 -27.00 -3.83
N ILE A 134 10.59 -28.02 -3.00
CA ILE A 134 11.50 -29.16 -3.16
C ILE A 134 10.68 -30.41 -3.53
#